data_b789034459ecc754f5e430609b6c1c92
#
_entry.id   b789034459ecc754f5e430609b6c1c92
#
_cell.length_a   1.000
_cell.length_b   1.000
_cell.length_c   1.000
_cell.angle_alpha   90.00
_cell.angle_beta   90.00
_cell.angle_gamma   90.00
#
_symmetry.space_group_name_H-M   'P 1'
#
loop_
_entity.id
_entity.type
_entity.pdbx_description
1 polymer ?
#
loop_
_entity_poly.entity_id
_entity_poly.type
_entity_poly.pdbx_seq_one_letter_code
_entity_poly.pdbx_strand_id
1 'polypeptide(L)'
;MSCYKIYLKPKKEESLLRFHPWVFSGAIQTMDQKLEEGALVEVYSSDNRFLAIGHYQIGSIAVRVLSFKRRPIDHQFWVDKIHSAYQLRCVLGLANTPNNNTYRLIHGEGDFLPGLVIDIYANTAVMQAHSVGMHMCRMEIAAALKEVMRDELQNIYYKSETTLPYKAGLNSENGYLLGHDIDDIAIENGLKFRVDWQKGQKTGFFVDQRENRKLLEQYAKGRSVLNMFCYTGGFSFYAMRGGAKLVHSVDSSAKAISLTNKNVELNFPGDPRHEAYAEDAFKYLEQMGSNYDLIITTISLCSTPLHLPSIKMF
;
A
#
# COMPACT_ATOMS: atom_id res chain seq x y z
N MET A 1 -6.58 8.08 -30.38
CA MET A 1 -7.80 8.50 -29.66
C MET A 1 -7.71 10.00 -29.43
N SER A 2 -8.78 10.76 -29.72
CA SER A 2 -8.83 12.20 -29.38
C SER A 2 -8.90 12.31 -27.86
N CYS A 3 -7.90 12.93 -27.24
CA CYS A 3 -7.91 13.22 -25.82
C CYS A 3 -8.82 14.43 -25.56
N TYR A 4 -9.64 14.36 -24.53
CA TYR A 4 -10.42 15.52 -24.06
C TYR A 4 -9.48 16.61 -23.53
N LYS A 5 -9.93 17.87 -23.53
CA LYS A 5 -9.14 19.01 -23.12
C LYS A 5 -9.72 19.69 -21.88
N ILE A 6 -8.84 20.08 -20.99
CA ILE A 6 -9.13 20.89 -19.80
C ILE A 6 -8.24 22.12 -19.82
N TYR A 7 -8.84 23.29 -19.64
CA TYR A 7 -8.12 24.56 -19.58
C TYR A 7 -8.15 25.11 -18.15
N LEU A 8 -7.00 25.53 -17.66
CA LEU A 8 -6.86 26.10 -16.33
C LEU A 8 -7.15 27.60 -16.35
N LYS A 9 -7.59 28.12 -15.19
CA LYS A 9 -7.67 29.56 -14.94
C LYS A 9 -6.27 30.21 -15.00
N PRO A 10 -6.14 31.48 -15.34
CA PRO A 10 -4.87 32.17 -15.31
C PRO A 10 -4.16 32.03 -13.96
N LYS A 11 -2.85 31.77 -13.98
CA LYS A 11 -1.98 31.58 -12.81
C LYS A 11 -2.30 30.35 -11.96
N LYS A 12 -3.09 29.39 -12.46
CA LYS A 12 -3.34 28.11 -11.76
C LYS A 12 -2.46 26.96 -12.26
N GLU A 13 -1.60 27.21 -13.24
CA GLU A 13 -0.62 26.27 -13.79
C GLU A 13 0.64 26.09 -12.92
N GLU A 14 0.88 26.95 -11.93
CA GLU A 14 2.13 26.95 -11.15
C GLU A 14 2.43 25.64 -10.46
N SER A 15 1.41 24.97 -9.93
CA SER A 15 1.59 23.66 -9.29
C SER A 15 2.06 22.60 -10.28
N LEU A 16 1.50 22.57 -11.50
CA LEU A 16 1.91 21.64 -12.55
C LEU A 16 3.32 21.95 -13.08
N LEU A 17 3.71 23.22 -13.15
CA LEU A 17 5.07 23.63 -13.51
C LEU A 17 6.11 23.18 -12.48
N ARG A 18 5.70 22.91 -11.24
CA ARG A 18 6.51 22.30 -10.18
C ARG A 18 6.33 20.77 -10.09
N PHE A 19 5.76 20.14 -11.13
CA PHE A 19 5.51 18.69 -11.20
C PHE A 19 4.56 18.15 -10.14
N HIS A 20 3.64 18.97 -9.60
CA HIS A 20 2.61 18.47 -8.70
C HIS A 20 1.62 17.60 -9.48
N PRO A 21 1.34 16.34 -9.03
CA PRO A 21 0.62 15.36 -9.84
C PRO A 21 -0.91 15.55 -9.83
N TRP A 22 -1.45 16.60 -9.23
CA TRP A 22 -2.89 16.82 -9.13
C TRP A 22 -3.31 18.18 -9.70
N VAL A 23 -4.45 18.16 -10.43
CA VAL A 23 -5.21 19.35 -10.76
C VAL A 23 -6.47 19.39 -9.91
N PHE A 24 -6.62 20.43 -9.11
CA PHE A 24 -7.82 20.63 -8.31
C PHE A 24 -8.95 21.23 -9.14
N SER A 25 -10.21 20.82 -8.84
CA SER A 25 -11.39 21.29 -9.58
C SER A 25 -11.55 22.81 -9.60
N GLY A 26 -11.16 23.49 -8.52
CA GLY A 26 -11.16 24.96 -8.44
C GLY A 26 -10.19 25.67 -9.38
N ALA A 27 -9.20 24.97 -9.96
CA ALA A 27 -8.24 25.50 -10.92
C ALA A 27 -8.77 25.46 -12.38
N ILE A 28 -9.82 24.69 -12.66
CA ILE A 28 -10.35 24.51 -14.00
C ILE A 28 -11.21 25.71 -14.40
N GLN A 29 -10.96 26.23 -15.60
CA GLN A 29 -11.76 27.27 -16.24
C GLN A 29 -12.82 26.67 -17.15
N THR A 30 -12.41 25.81 -18.07
CA THR A 30 -13.29 25.12 -19.01
C THR A 30 -12.82 23.69 -19.26
N MET A 31 -13.74 22.82 -19.65
CA MET A 31 -13.45 21.46 -20.06
C MET A 31 -14.41 21.03 -21.17
N ASP A 32 -14.04 20.04 -21.94
CA ASP A 32 -14.88 19.47 -22.98
C ASP A 32 -16.21 18.95 -22.39
N GLN A 33 -17.29 19.06 -23.15
CA GLN A 33 -18.59 18.55 -22.75
C GLN A 33 -18.60 17.00 -22.75
N LYS A 34 -19.36 16.42 -21.82
CA LYS A 34 -19.54 14.97 -21.68
C LYS A 34 -18.26 14.20 -21.30
N LEU A 35 -17.42 14.79 -20.45
CA LEU A 35 -16.24 14.15 -19.94
C LEU A 35 -16.63 13.07 -18.89
N GLU A 36 -16.29 11.83 -19.18
CA GLU A 36 -16.56 10.68 -18.31
C GLU A 36 -15.45 10.50 -17.29
N GLU A 37 -15.78 9.99 -16.10
CA GLU A 37 -14.77 9.65 -15.08
C GLU A 37 -13.83 8.56 -15.60
N GLY A 38 -12.54 8.72 -15.33
CA GLY A 38 -11.49 7.82 -15.81
C GLY A 38 -10.98 8.16 -17.21
N ALA A 39 -11.64 9.06 -17.95
CA ALA A 39 -11.19 9.45 -19.28
C ALA A 39 -9.80 10.13 -19.24
N LEU A 40 -8.99 9.89 -20.29
CA LEU A 40 -7.73 10.60 -20.49
C LEU A 40 -8.00 12.03 -20.96
N VAL A 41 -7.34 12.97 -20.32
CA VAL A 41 -7.45 14.41 -20.62
C VAL A 41 -6.08 15.03 -20.79
N GLU A 42 -5.96 15.95 -21.72
CA GLU A 42 -4.84 16.90 -21.83
C GLU A 42 -5.18 18.17 -21.05
N VAL A 43 -4.27 18.64 -20.23
CA VAL A 43 -4.41 19.86 -19.42
C VAL A 43 -3.61 20.96 -20.06
N TYR A 44 -4.26 22.12 -20.24
CA TYR A 44 -3.69 23.32 -20.85
C TYR A 44 -3.78 24.51 -19.89
N SER A 45 -2.84 25.42 -20.00
CA SER A 45 -2.92 26.74 -19.38
C SER A 45 -3.96 27.61 -20.08
N SER A 46 -4.27 28.77 -19.52
CA SER A 46 -5.20 29.75 -20.10
C SER A 46 -4.74 30.31 -21.45
N ASP A 47 -3.43 30.30 -21.72
CA ASP A 47 -2.80 30.70 -22.98
C ASP A 47 -2.58 29.55 -23.97
N ASN A 48 -3.29 28.43 -23.77
CA ASN A 48 -3.30 27.27 -24.66
C ASN A 48 -1.95 26.51 -24.72
N ARG A 49 -1.10 26.60 -23.70
CA ARG A 49 0.12 25.82 -23.59
C ARG A 49 -0.20 24.47 -22.95
N PHE A 50 0.27 23.36 -23.55
CA PHE A 50 0.16 22.04 -22.96
C PHE A 50 0.95 21.95 -21.65
N LEU A 51 0.34 21.35 -20.60
CA LEU A 51 0.93 21.21 -19.28
C LEU A 51 1.10 19.76 -18.88
N ALA A 52 0.08 18.93 -19.09
CA ALA A 52 0.07 17.53 -18.62
C ALA A 52 -1.00 16.70 -19.33
N ILE A 53 -0.89 15.37 -19.17
CA ILE A 53 -1.93 14.42 -19.52
C ILE A 53 -2.22 13.54 -18.28
N GLY A 54 -3.49 13.19 -18.03
CA GLY A 54 -3.88 12.40 -16.85
C GLY A 54 -5.31 11.88 -16.93
N HIS A 55 -5.75 11.25 -15.86
CA HIS A 55 -7.13 10.76 -15.72
C HIS A 55 -8.02 11.80 -15.05
N TYR A 56 -9.17 12.07 -15.65
CA TYR A 56 -10.22 12.92 -15.05
C TYR A 56 -11.01 12.13 -14.00
N GLN A 57 -11.42 12.83 -12.94
CA GLN A 57 -12.30 12.30 -11.91
C GLN A 57 -13.16 13.39 -11.29
N ILE A 58 -14.43 13.09 -11.01
CA ILE A 58 -15.33 14.00 -10.29
C ILE A 58 -14.87 14.11 -8.84
N GLY A 59 -14.63 15.31 -8.35
CA GLY A 59 -14.21 15.57 -6.98
C GLY A 59 -13.25 16.74 -6.84
N SER A 60 -12.65 16.89 -5.67
CA SER A 60 -11.68 17.96 -5.39
C SER A 60 -10.42 17.84 -6.24
N ILE A 61 -9.90 16.61 -6.43
CA ILE A 61 -8.79 16.32 -7.34
C ILE A 61 -9.40 15.91 -8.67
N ALA A 62 -9.52 16.86 -9.59
CA ALA A 62 -10.19 16.66 -10.87
C ALA A 62 -9.32 15.97 -11.92
N VAL A 63 -7.99 16.12 -11.87
CA VAL A 63 -7.08 15.36 -12.74
C VAL A 63 -5.92 14.79 -11.93
N ARG A 64 -5.66 13.50 -12.13
CA ARG A 64 -4.44 12.84 -11.66
C ARG A 64 -3.49 12.68 -12.83
N VAL A 65 -2.37 13.41 -12.76
CA VAL A 65 -1.40 13.52 -13.86
C VAL A 65 -0.58 12.25 -13.98
N LEU A 66 -0.53 11.70 -15.19
CA LEU A 66 0.29 10.56 -15.57
C LEU A 66 1.61 10.99 -16.22
N SER A 67 1.57 12.07 -17.02
CA SER A 67 2.73 12.58 -17.72
C SER A 67 2.69 14.11 -17.85
N PHE A 68 3.84 14.76 -17.63
CA PHE A 68 4.06 16.19 -17.93
C PHE A 68 4.61 16.40 -19.34
N LYS A 69 4.79 15.33 -20.10
CA LYS A 69 5.19 15.35 -21.51
C LYS A 69 4.05 14.80 -22.35
N ARG A 70 3.84 15.37 -23.54
CA ARG A 70 2.87 14.83 -24.51
C ARG A 70 3.41 13.50 -25.05
N ARG A 71 2.72 12.42 -24.72
CA ARG A 71 3.01 11.06 -25.18
C ARG A 71 1.73 10.22 -25.14
N PRO A 72 1.65 9.13 -25.91
CA PRO A 72 0.59 8.15 -25.74
C PRO A 72 0.60 7.55 -24.31
N ILE A 73 -0.56 7.30 -23.76
CA ILE A 73 -0.75 6.49 -22.56
C ILE A 73 -1.23 5.12 -23.06
N ASP A 74 -0.29 4.32 -23.48
CA ASP A 74 -0.44 3.00 -24.09
C ASP A 74 0.26 1.93 -23.24
N HIS A 75 0.31 0.70 -23.73
CA HIS A 75 0.99 -0.39 -23.04
C HIS A 75 2.45 -0.06 -22.70
N GLN A 76 3.20 0.52 -23.65
CA GLN A 76 4.60 0.89 -23.41
C GLN A 76 4.76 1.94 -22.31
N PHE A 77 3.80 2.87 -22.17
CA PHE A 77 3.80 3.81 -21.05
C PHE A 77 3.77 3.08 -19.72
N TRP A 78 2.88 2.09 -19.55
CA TRP A 78 2.76 1.31 -18.32
C TRP A 78 4.02 0.47 -18.05
N VAL A 79 4.58 -0.16 -19.08
CA VAL A 79 5.86 -0.90 -19.00
C VAL A 79 6.98 0.01 -18.52
N ASP A 80 7.16 1.20 -19.13
CA ASP A 80 8.20 2.16 -18.75
C ASP A 80 8.08 2.59 -17.27
N LYS A 81 6.85 2.87 -16.81
CA LYS A 81 6.57 3.30 -15.43
C LYS A 81 6.86 2.20 -14.42
N ILE A 82 6.35 1.01 -14.67
CA ILE A 82 6.53 -0.15 -13.80
C ILE A 82 7.99 -0.56 -13.75
N HIS A 83 8.67 -0.58 -14.90
CA HIS A 83 10.10 -0.87 -14.99
C HIS A 83 10.93 0.12 -14.17
N SER A 84 10.64 1.43 -14.28
CA SER A 84 11.34 2.46 -13.50
C SER A 84 11.15 2.25 -11.98
N ALA A 85 9.93 1.94 -11.55
CA ALA A 85 9.63 1.64 -10.17
C ALA A 85 10.33 0.37 -9.67
N TYR A 86 10.31 -0.70 -10.47
CA TYR A 86 10.99 -1.96 -10.15
C TYR A 86 12.51 -1.77 -10.02
N GLN A 87 13.14 -1.05 -10.97
CA GLN A 87 14.56 -0.73 -10.90
C GLN A 87 14.93 0.05 -9.63
N LEU A 88 14.10 1.01 -9.23
CA LEU A 88 14.31 1.72 -7.97
C LEU A 88 14.30 0.74 -6.78
N ARG A 89 13.37 -0.22 -6.73
CA ARG A 89 13.31 -1.24 -5.66
C ARG A 89 14.51 -2.17 -5.68
N CYS A 90 15.05 -2.51 -6.85
CA CYS A 90 16.30 -3.26 -6.97
C CYS A 90 17.49 -2.46 -6.40
N VAL A 91 17.64 -1.19 -6.78
CA VAL A 91 18.71 -0.31 -6.26
C VAL A 91 18.64 -0.13 -4.74
N LEU A 92 17.41 -0.07 -4.19
CA LEU A 92 17.19 0.02 -2.74
C LEU A 92 17.37 -1.33 -2.00
N GLY A 93 17.67 -2.43 -2.70
CA GLY A 93 17.80 -3.76 -2.10
C GLY A 93 16.47 -4.34 -1.59
N LEU A 94 15.34 -3.88 -2.13
CA LEU A 94 14.01 -4.36 -1.78
C LEU A 94 13.52 -5.47 -2.71
N ALA A 95 13.92 -5.44 -3.97
CA ALA A 95 13.62 -6.43 -4.98
C ALA A 95 14.90 -7.13 -5.43
N ASN A 96 14.76 -8.29 -6.08
CA ASN A 96 15.86 -9.10 -6.63
C ASN A 96 16.95 -9.40 -5.58
N THR A 97 16.55 -9.82 -4.38
CA THR A 97 17.47 -10.16 -3.29
C THR A 97 16.95 -11.39 -2.53
N PRO A 98 17.83 -12.32 -2.11
CA PRO A 98 17.40 -13.58 -1.48
C PRO A 98 16.73 -13.37 -0.12
N ASN A 99 17.00 -12.25 0.55
CA ASN A 99 16.49 -11.97 1.89
C ASN A 99 15.16 -11.20 1.87
N ASN A 100 14.63 -10.88 0.69
CA ASN A 100 13.44 -10.06 0.58
C ASN A 100 12.69 -10.29 -0.73
N ASN A 101 11.44 -10.69 -0.62
CA ASN A 101 10.49 -10.79 -1.73
C ASN A 101 9.15 -10.10 -1.39
N THR A 102 9.18 -9.20 -0.40
CA THR A 102 8.00 -8.46 0.09
C THR A 102 8.30 -6.98 0.11
N TYR A 103 7.60 -6.21 -0.71
CA TYR A 103 7.83 -4.76 -0.82
C TYR A 103 6.70 -4.06 -1.57
N ARG A 104 6.59 -2.74 -1.37
CA ARG A 104 5.73 -1.88 -2.20
C ARG A 104 6.42 -1.57 -3.52
N LEU A 105 5.88 -2.12 -4.62
CA LEU A 105 6.36 -1.87 -5.96
C LEU A 105 5.91 -0.49 -6.46
N ILE A 106 4.63 -0.16 -6.29
CA ILE A 106 4.06 1.13 -6.71
C ILE A 106 3.44 1.84 -5.51
N HIS A 107 3.84 3.08 -5.30
CA HIS A 107 3.36 3.96 -4.24
C HIS A 107 2.71 5.23 -4.81
N GLY A 108 1.69 5.08 -5.61
CA GLY A 108 0.88 6.19 -6.11
C GLY A 108 1.70 7.33 -6.69
N GLU A 109 1.54 8.49 -6.10
CA GLU A 109 2.19 9.74 -6.50
C GLU A 109 3.72 9.66 -6.44
N GLY A 110 4.27 8.90 -5.51
CA GLY A 110 5.72 8.71 -5.36
C GLY A 110 6.39 8.03 -6.56
N ASP A 111 5.63 7.21 -7.29
CA ASP A 111 6.08 6.54 -8.52
C ASP A 111 5.46 7.14 -9.78
N PHE A 112 4.87 8.34 -9.69
CA PHE A 112 4.17 9.04 -10.78
C PHE A 112 3.04 8.19 -11.41
N LEU A 113 2.36 7.39 -10.58
CA LEU A 113 1.15 6.64 -10.91
C LEU A 113 0.04 6.94 -9.88
N PRO A 114 -0.43 8.18 -9.79
CA PRO A 114 -1.32 8.64 -8.75
C PRO A 114 -2.61 7.83 -8.69
N GLY A 115 -2.91 7.29 -7.50
CA GLY A 115 -4.08 6.46 -7.29
C GLY A 115 -3.86 4.97 -7.59
N LEU A 116 -2.60 4.50 -7.73
CA LEU A 116 -2.26 3.09 -7.87
C LEU A 116 -1.33 2.65 -6.73
N VAL A 117 -1.66 1.57 -6.05
CA VAL A 117 -0.79 0.90 -5.08
C VAL A 117 -0.61 -0.55 -5.50
N ILE A 118 0.65 -1.02 -5.50
CA ILE A 118 0.96 -2.42 -5.78
C ILE A 118 2.00 -2.89 -4.76
N ASP A 119 1.63 -3.91 -3.99
CA ASP A 119 2.52 -4.60 -3.07
C ASP A 119 2.84 -6.00 -3.60
N ILE A 120 4.11 -6.39 -3.47
CA ILE A 120 4.60 -7.72 -3.85
C ILE A 120 4.74 -8.57 -2.60
N TYR A 121 4.23 -9.79 -2.67
CA TYR A 121 4.35 -10.86 -1.68
C TYR A 121 4.79 -12.13 -2.39
N ALA A 122 6.07 -12.48 -2.27
CA ALA A 122 6.68 -13.55 -3.05
C ALA A 122 6.38 -13.40 -4.56
N ASN A 123 5.66 -14.32 -5.16
CA ASN A 123 5.32 -14.32 -6.58
C ASN A 123 3.95 -13.67 -6.90
N THR A 124 3.34 -13.02 -5.91
CA THR A 124 2.00 -12.42 -6.03
C THR A 124 2.06 -10.89 -5.91
N ALA A 125 1.52 -10.19 -6.88
CA ALA A 125 1.25 -8.76 -6.80
C ALA A 125 -0.19 -8.51 -6.31
N VAL A 126 -0.35 -7.71 -5.27
CA VAL A 126 -1.66 -7.23 -4.81
C VAL A 126 -1.83 -5.79 -5.27
N MET A 127 -2.77 -5.59 -6.19
CA MET A 127 -3.03 -4.29 -6.83
C MET A 127 -4.27 -3.63 -6.24
N GLN A 128 -4.13 -2.36 -5.85
CA GLN A 128 -5.25 -1.50 -5.44
C GLN A 128 -5.32 -0.26 -6.32
N ALA A 129 -6.49 -0.03 -6.91
CA ALA A 129 -6.83 1.24 -7.54
C ALA A 129 -7.60 2.12 -6.55
N HIS A 130 -7.19 3.38 -6.45
CA HIS A 130 -7.81 4.43 -5.63
C HIS A 130 -8.46 5.51 -6.50
N SER A 131 -8.50 5.31 -7.81
CA SER A 131 -9.13 6.21 -8.78
C SER A 131 -9.79 5.43 -9.91
N VAL A 132 -10.80 6.04 -10.52
CA VAL A 132 -11.56 5.45 -11.63
C VAL A 132 -10.64 5.13 -12.81
N GLY A 133 -9.74 6.05 -13.19
CA GLY A 133 -8.83 5.85 -14.31
C GLY A 133 -7.88 4.66 -14.08
N MET A 134 -7.34 4.47 -12.87
CA MET A 134 -6.50 3.31 -12.57
C MET A 134 -7.29 2.00 -12.56
N HIS A 135 -8.55 2.04 -12.11
CA HIS A 135 -9.45 0.89 -12.22
C HIS A 135 -9.69 0.48 -13.68
N MET A 136 -9.95 1.46 -14.54
CA MET A 136 -10.20 1.19 -15.97
C MET A 136 -8.97 0.60 -16.67
N CYS A 137 -7.77 1.05 -16.32
CA CYS A 137 -6.52 0.56 -16.90
C CYS A 137 -5.97 -0.71 -16.22
N ARG A 138 -6.67 -1.32 -15.25
CA ARG A 138 -6.13 -2.42 -14.44
C ARG A 138 -5.62 -3.61 -15.24
N MET A 139 -6.25 -3.95 -16.38
CA MET A 139 -5.83 -5.08 -17.23
C MET A 139 -4.55 -4.76 -18.01
N GLU A 140 -4.42 -3.52 -18.50
CA GLU A 140 -3.20 -3.04 -19.19
C GLU A 140 -2.03 -2.96 -18.21
N ILE A 141 -2.29 -2.49 -16.98
CA ILE A 141 -1.31 -2.44 -15.90
C ILE A 141 -0.89 -3.87 -15.51
N ALA A 142 -1.83 -4.82 -15.40
CA ALA A 142 -1.53 -6.22 -15.10
C ALA A 142 -0.66 -6.87 -16.20
N ALA A 143 -0.95 -6.60 -17.47
CA ALA A 143 -0.15 -7.09 -18.59
C ALA A 143 1.29 -6.51 -18.55
N ALA A 144 1.42 -5.21 -18.29
CA ALA A 144 2.73 -4.56 -18.16
C ALA A 144 3.53 -5.06 -16.94
N LEU A 145 2.86 -5.33 -15.81
CA LEU A 145 3.49 -5.98 -14.64
C LEU A 145 4.07 -7.33 -14.99
N LYS A 146 3.30 -8.18 -15.69
CA LYS A 146 3.77 -9.51 -16.10
C LYS A 146 4.94 -9.42 -17.06
N GLU A 147 4.93 -8.45 -17.98
CA GLU A 147 6.04 -8.22 -18.91
C GLU A 147 7.33 -7.80 -18.19
N VAL A 148 7.24 -6.87 -17.22
CA VAL A 148 8.41 -6.36 -16.49
C VAL A 148 8.97 -7.38 -15.53
N MET A 149 8.13 -8.07 -14.76
CA MET A 149 8.56 -8.99 -13.71
C MET A 149 8.74 -10.45 -14.18
N ARG A 150 8.22 -10.78 -15.35
CA ARG A 150 8.39 -12.10 -16.00
C ARG A 150 8.05 -13.28 -15.07
N ASP A 151 9.04 -14.15 -14.83
CA ASP A 151 8.87 -15.37 -14.02
C ASP A 151 8.81 -15.09 -12.50
N GLU A 152 9.26 -13.92 -12.06
CA GLU A 152 9.14 -13.50 -10.67
C GLU A 152 7.67 -13.24 -10.26
N LEU A 153 6.78 -13.00 -11.23
CA LEU A 153 5.37 -12.76 -11.00
C LEU A 153 4.50 -13.87 -11.57
N GLN A 154 3.82 -14.61 -10.73
CA GLN A 154 2.90 -15.68 -11.12
C GLN A 154 1.44 -15.27 -10.97
N ASN A 155 1.13 -14.43 -9.98
CA ASN A 155 -0.23 -14.06 -9.64
C ASN A 155 -0.39 -12.54 -9.51
N ILE A 156 -1.55 -12.04 -9.94
CA ILE A 156 -1.97 -10.65 -9.72
C ILE A 156 -3.36 -10.69 -9.10
N TYR A 157 -3.49 -10.26 -7.85
CA TYR A 157 -4.76 -10.15 -7.15
C TYR A 157 -5.19 -8.68 -7.10
N TYR A 158 -6.36 -8.40 -7.64
CA TYR A 158 -6.97 -7.07 -7.61
C TYR A 158 -7.85 -6.93 -6.37
N LYS A 159 -7.61 -5.89 -5.57
CA LYS A 159 -8.28 -5.66 -4.29
C LYS A 159 -8.71 -4.21 -4.14
N SER A 160 -9.76 -3.81 -4.84
CA SER A 160 -10.18 -2.41 -4.90
C SER A 160 -11.64 -2.15 -4.52
N GLU A 161 -12.37 -3.16 -4.08
CA GLU A 161 -13.78 -3.02 -3.69
C GLU A 161 -14.02 -1.88 -2.67
N THR A 162 -13.11 -1.70 -1.72
CA THR A 162 -13.22 -0.68 -0.67
C THR A 162 -12.35 0.57 -0.90
N THR A 163 -11.54 0.61 -1.96
CA THR A 163 -10.60 1.70 -2.21
C THR A 163 -11.04 2.66 -3.32
N LEU A 164 -11.97 2.23 -4.16
CA LEU A 164 -12.53 3.06 -5.22
C LEU A 164 -13.53 4.09 -4.69
N PRO A 165 -13.66 5.24 -5.35
CA PRO A 165 -14.66 6.23 -4.99
C PRO A 165 -16.08 5.64 -5.05
N TYR A 166 -16.79 5.62 -3.93
CA TYR A 166 -18.14 5.04 -3.79
C TYR A 166 -19.14 5.58 -4.82
N LYS A 167 -19.03 6.85 -5.17
CA LYS A 167 -19.96 7.54 -6.09
C LYS A 167 -19.79 7.13 -7.57
N ALA A 168 -18.73 6.43 -7.92
CA ALA A 168 -18.47 6.06 -9.32
C ALA A 168 -19.32 4.89 -9.81
N GLY A 169 -20.01 4.15 -8.91
CA GLY A 169 -20.92 3.04 -9.27
C GLY A 169 -20.24 1.90 -10.03
N LEU A 170 -18.93 1.74 -9.85
CA LEU A 170 -18.13 0.75 -10.57
C LEU A 170 -18.33 -0.65 -9.98
N ASN A 171 -18.44 -1.65 -10.86
CA ASN A 171 -18.32 -3.04 -10.44
C ASN A 171 -16.86 -3.38 -10.18
N SER A 172 -16.46 -3.35 -8.92
CA SER A 172 -15.06 -3.48 -8.47
C SER A 172 -14.84 -4.75 -7.65
N GLU A 173 -15.33 -5.87 -8.13
CA GLU A 173 -15.12 -7.15 -7.45
C GLU A 173 -13.62 -7.45 -7.29
N ASN A 174 -13.23 -7.88 -6.08
CA ASN A 174 -11.89 -8.36 -5.82
C ASN A 174 -11.69 -9.73 -6.48
N GLY A 175 -10.51 -9.98 -7.02
CA GLY A 175 -10.23 -11.26 -7.68
C GLY A 175 -8.88 -11.31 -8.36
N TYR A 176 -8.54 -12.49 -8.88
CA TYR A 176 -7.31 -12.68 -9.64
C TYR A 176 -7.46 -12.15 -11.06
N LEU A 177 -6.55 -11.24 -11.48
CA LEU A 177 -6.39 -10.81 -12.87
C LEU A 177 -5.44 -11.75 -13.62
N LEU A 178 -4.54 -12.42 -12.90
CA LEU A 178 -3.62 -13.43 -13.39
C LEU A 178 -3.39 -14.48 -12.31
N GLY A 179 -3.30 -15.76 -12.70
CA GLY A 179 -3.00 -16.86 -11.79
C GLY A 179 -4.16 -17.24 -10.89
N HIS A 180 -3.85 -17.77 -9.72
CA HIS A 180 -4.82 -18.28 -8.74
C HIS A 180 -4.24 -18.24 -7.33
N ASP A 181 -5.02 -18.66 -6.34
CA ASP A 181 -4.61 -18.71 -4.95
C ASP A 181 -3.48 -19.74 -4.73
N ILE A 182 -2.43 -19.28 -4.05
CA ILE A 182 -1.28 -20.10 -3.66
C ILE A 182 -0.92 -19.81 -2.21
N ASP A 183 -0.43 -20.83 -1.50
CA ASP A 183 0.09 -20.70 -0.15
C ASP A 183 1.59 -20.40 -0.18
N ASP A 184 1.94 -19.16 -0.48
CA ASP A 184 3.32 -18.74 -0.66
C ASP A 184 3.91 -18.12 0.61
N ILE A 185 5.23 -18.16 0.74
CA ILE A 185 5.96 -17.61 1.87
C ILE A 185 6.56 -16.25 1.49
N ALA A 186 6.06 -15.21 2.12
CA ALA A 186 6.63 -13.88 2.04
C ALA A 186 7.88 -13.78 2.91
N ILE A 187 8.91 -13.07 2.43
CA ILE A 187 10.18 -12.87 3.13
C ILE A 187 10.45 -11.36 3.23
N GLU A 188 10.68 -10.90 4.46
CA GLU A 188 11.12 -9.53 4.71
C GLU A 188 12.36 -9.55 5.63
N ASN A 189 13.48 -9.03 5.13
CA ASN A 189 14.76 -9.03 5.87
C ASN A 189 15.14 -10.42 6.42
N GLY A 190 14.85 -11.48 5.67
CA GLY A 190 15.11 -12.88 6.04
C GLY A 190 14.08 -13.53 6.97
N LEU A 191 13.13 -12.78 7.53
CA LEU A 191 11.99 -13.32 8.28
C LEU A 191 10.89 -13.77 7.32
N LYS A 192 10.31 -14.93 7.61
CA LYS A 192 9.28 -15.57 6.80
C LYS A 192 7.90 -15.36 7.40
N PHE A 193 6.89 -15.14 6.56
CA PHE A 193 5.51 -15.01 7.01
C PHE A 193 4.51 -15.28 5.91
N ARG A 194 3.30 -15.62 6.32
CA ARG A 194 2.14 -15.79 5.46
C ARG A 194 1.34 -14.51 5.45
N VAL A 195 0.85 -14.13 4.29
CA VAL A 195 0.02 -12.95 4.10
C VAL A 195 -1.35 -13.35 3.58
N ASP A 196 -2.40 -12.90 4.24
CA ASP A 196 -3.78 -13.07 3.76
C ASP A 196 -4.18 -11.80 2.99
N TRP A 197 -3.85 -11.74 1.71
CA TRP A 197 -4.23 -10.59 0.88
C TRP A 197 -5.71 -10.57 0.51
N GLN A 198 -6.41 -11.70 0.53
CA GLN A 198 -7.83 -11.75 0.18
C GLN A 198 -8.70 -11.12 1.27
N LYS A 199 -8.53 -11.55 2.53
CA LYS A 199 -9.37 -11.18 3.67
C LYS A 199 -8.66 -10.27 4.69
N GLY A 200 -7.35 -10.05 4.53
CA GLY A 200 -6.55 -9.19 5.40
C GLY A 200 -6.81 -7.71 5.14
N GLN A 201 -6.32 -6.86 6.05
CA GLN A 201 -6.43 -5.41 5.92
C GLN A 201 -5.55 -4.89 4.79
N LYS A 202 -5.96 -3.79 4.14
CA LYS A 202 -5.24 -3.18 3.00
C LYS A 202 -4.87 -4.24 1.95
N THR A 203 -3.59 -4.35 1.62
CA THR A 203 -3.07 -5.37 0.68
C THR A 203 -2.75 -6.71 1.37
N GLY A 204 -2.92 -6.82 2.70
CA GLY A 204 -2.67 -8.03 3.49
C GLY A 204 -1.57 -7.89 4.54
N PHE A 205 -0.63 -6.97 4.35
CA PHE A 205 0.45 -6.68 5.29
C PHE A 205 0.86 -5.19 5.23
N PHE A 206 1.48 -4.68 6.28
CA PHE A 206 1.92 -3.29 6.38
C PHE A 206 3.39 -3.17 5.95
N VAL A 207 3.66 -3.23 4.65
CA VAL A 207 5.03 -3.18 4.10
C VAL A 207 5.74 -1.85 4.38
N ASP A 208 4.99 -0.77 4.61
CA ASP A 208 5.47 0.56 4.98
C ASP A 208 6.11 0.61 6.38
N GLN A 209 5.82 -0.37 7.25
CA GLN A 209 6.37 -0.45 8.61
C GLN A 209 7.70 -1.21 8.70
N ARG A 210 8.31 -1.61 7.60
CA ARG A 210 9.57 -2.38 7.55
C ARG A 210 10.68 -1.75 8.38
N GLU A 211 10.96 -0.48 8.19
CA GLU A 211 12.06 0.20 8.89
C GLU A 211 11.76 0.36 10.38
N ASN A 212 10.50 0.57 10.75
CA ASN A 212 10.09 0.60 12.15
C ASN A 212 10.23 -0.77 12.81
N ARG A 213 9.92 -1.87 12.10
CA ARG A 213 10.17 -3.23 12.60
C ARG A 213 11.67 -3.49 12.80
N LYS A 214 12.52 -3.08 11.85
CA LYS A 214 13.96 -3.19 11.94
C LYS A 214 14.55 -2.34 13.06
N LEU A 215 13.98 -1.15 13.30
CA LEU A 215 14.38 -0.31 14.42
C LEU A 215 14.04 -0.98 15.76
N LEU A 216 12.84 -1.56 15.90
CA LEU A 216 12.47 -2.30 17.11
C LEU A 216 13.43 -3.44 17.41
N GLU A 217 13.88 -4.18 16.40
CA GLU A 217 14.84 -5.27 16.55
C GLU A 217 16.11 -4.82 17.29
N GLN A 218 16.61 -3.61 17.00
CA GLN A 218 17.81 -3.06 17.65
C GLN A 218 17.62 -2.80 19.15
N TYR A 219 16.38 -2.51 19.57
CA TYR A 219 16.06 -2.19 20.97
C TYR A 219 15.54 -3.39 21.76
N ALA A 220 15.29 -4.55 21.13
CA ALA A 220 14.60 -5.66 21.75
C ALA A 220 15.47 -6.52 22.68
N LYS A 221 16.81 -6.50 22.53
CA LYS A 221 17.73 -7.41 23.23
C LYS A 221 17.57 -7.36 24.75
N GLY A 222 17.27 -8.53 25.34
CA GLY A 222 17.10 -8.73 26.78
C GLY A 222 15.85 -8.10 27.39
N ARG A 223 14.95 -7.54 26.58
CA ARG A 223 13.75 -6.83 27.02
C ARG A 223 12.50 -7.70 26.94
N SER A 224 11.52 -7.43 27.82
CA SER A 224 10.15 -7.88 27.67
C SER A 224 9.40 -6.91 26.77
N VAL A 225 8.82 -7.40 25.68
CA VAL A 225 8.17 -6.60 24.63
C VAL A 225 6.68 -6.90 24.58
N LEU A 226 5.85 -5.87 24.59
CA LEU A 226 4.42 -5.96 24.32
C LEU A 226 4.11 -5.32 22.97
N ASN A 227 3.59 -6.12 22.03
CA ASN A 227 3.10 -5.66 20.73
C ASN A 227 1.57 -5.59 20.75
N MET A 228 1.02 -4.38 20.91
CA MET A 228 -0.42 -4.13 20.91
C MET A 228 -0.89 -3.82 19.49
N PHE A 229 -2.14 -4.24 19.19
CA PHE A 229 -2.70 -4.18 17.84
C PHE A 229 -1.78 -4.88 16.84
N CYS A 230 -1.31 -6.08 17.24
CA CYS A 230 -0.20 -6.75 16.59
C CYS A 230 -0.51 -7.23 15.18
N TYR A 231 -1.79 -7.26 14.77
CA TYR A 231 -2.27 -7.79 13.50
C TYR A 231 -1.70 -9.20 13.26
N THR A 232 -0.84 -9.38 12.27
CA THR A 232 -0.22 -10.69 11.95
C THR A 232 1.15 -10.89 12.58
N GLY A 233 1.51 -10.09 13.59
CA GLY A 233 2.70 -10.27 14.42
C GLY A 233 4.01 -9.75 13.85
N GLY A 234 3.98 -8.91 12.81
CA GLY A 234 5.20 -8.46 12.13
C GLY A 234 6.25 -7.87 13.08
N PHE A 235 5.87 -7.02 14.02
CA PHE A 235 6.79 -6.48 15.02
C PHE A 235 7.31 -7.53 16.00
N SER A 236 6.47 -8.51 16.36
CA SER A 236 6.85 -9.57 17.30
C SER A 236 7.99 -10.43 16.77
N PHE A 237 8.01 -10.78 15.48
CA PHE A 237 9.09 -11.58 14.88
C PHE A 237 10.43 -10.83 14.93
N TYR A 238 10.41 -9.53 14.67
CA TYR A 238 11.61 -8.70 14.73
C TYR A 238 12.10 -8.55 16.18
N ALA A 239 11.21 -8.40 17.16
CA ALA A 239 11.58 -8.37 18.57
C ALA A 239 12.22 -9.69 19.01
N MET A 240 11.65 -10.85 18.60
CA MET A 240 12.21 -12.16 18.89
C MET A 240 13.61 -12.35 18.29
N ARG A 241 13.78 -11.99 17.00
CA ARG A 241 15.10 -12.07 16.35
C ARG A 241 16.10 -11.11 16.98
N GLY A 242 15.66 -9.94 17.45
CA GLY A 242 16.47 -8.97 18.18
C GLY A 242 16.89 -9.43 19.58
N GLY A 243 16.47 -10.62 20.03
CA GLY A 243 16.87 -11.20 21.31
C GLY A 243 16.04 -10.71 22.50
N ALA A 244 14.76 -10.38 22.28
CA ALA A 244 13.81 -10.17 23.38
C ALA A 244 13.74 -11.41 24.28
N LYS A 245 13.66 -11.20 25.61
CA LYS A 245 13.50 -12.28 26.59
C LYS A 245 12.06 -12.79 26.69
N LEU A 246 11.09 -11.93 26.33
CA LEU A 246 9.66 -12.21 26.30
C LEU A 246 9.00 -11.33 25.24
N VAL A 247 8.05 -11.86 24.47
CA VAL A 247 7.26 -11.11 23.49
C VAL A 247 5.79 -11.52 23.62
N HIS A 248 4.94 -10.57 23.99
CA HIS A 248 3.51 -10.76 23.97
C HIS A 248 2.87 -9.98 22.82
N SER A 249 1.97 -10.65 22.10
CA SER A 249 1.21 -10.09 20.98
C SER A 249 -0.26 -10.01 21.34
N VAL A 250 -0.88 -8.85 21.20
CA VAL A 250 -2.30 -8.63 21.53
C VAL A 250 -3.03 -8.03 20.34
N ASP A 251 -4.13 -8.66 19.95
CA ASP A 251 -5.05 -8.15 18.93
C ASP A 251 -6.47 -8.67 19.20
N SER A 252 -7.48 -7.89 18.95
CA SER A 252 -8.87 -8.30 19.13
C SER A 252 -9.34 -9.37 18.14
N SER A 253 -8.64 -9.51 17.00
CA SER A 253 -8.96 -10.46 15.95
C SER A 253 -8.33 -11.84 16.21
N ALA A 254 -9.14 -12.82 16.59
CA ALA A 254 -8.69 -14.21 16.74
C ALA A 254 -8.02 -14.78 15.47
N LYS A 255 -8.48 -14.33 14.27
CA LYS A 255 -7.87 -14.70 12.99
C LYS A 255 -6.45 -14.11 12.86
N ALA A 256 -6.25 -12.86 13.23
CA ALA A 256 -4.94 -12.22 13.23
C ALA A 256 -3.98 -12.93 14.20
N ILE A 257 -4.44 -13.25 15.41
CA ILE A 257 -3.67 -14.01 16.40
C ILE A 257 -3.31 -15.43 15.91
N SER A 258 -4.25 -16.13 15.27
CA SER A 258 -3.95 -17.44 14.66
C SER A 258 -2.84 -17.32 13.61
N LEU A 259 -2.86 -16.28 12.78
CA LEU A 259 -1.82 -16.06 11.78
C LEU A 259 -0.50 -15.62 12.43
N THR A 260 -0.53 -14.82 13.50
CA THR A 260 0.64 -14.45 14.30
C THR A 260 1.36 -15.69 14.81
N ASN A 261 0.62 -16.65 15.44
CA ASN A 261 1.19 -17.90 15.96
C ASN A 261 1.82 -18.74 14.85
N LYS A 262 1.15 -18.86 13.69
CA LYS A 262 1.71 -19.57 12.52
C LYS A 262 3.00 -18.93 12.02
N ASN A 263 3.07 -17.59 12.01
CA ASN A 263 4.22 -16.85 11.55
C ASN A 263 5.38 -16.93 12.56
N VAL A 264 5.09 -16.94 13.86
CA VAL A 264 6.10 -17.18 14.89
C VAL A 264 6.67 -18.60 14.75
N GLU A 265 5.83 -19.61 14.65
CA GLU A 265 6.26 -21.00 14.48
C GLU A 265 7.11 -21.21 13.21
N LEU A 266 6.82 -20.46 12.15
CA LEU A 266 7.57 -20.51 10.89
C LEU A 266 9.04 -20.02 11.03
N ASN A 267 9.29 -19.11 11.96
CA ASN A 267 10.61 -18.50 12.19
C ASN A 267 11.32 -19.02 13.45
N PHE A 268 10.55 -19.40 14.48
CA PHE A 268 11.02 -19.73 15.81
C PHE A 268 10.24 -20.95 16.35
N PRO A 269 10.38 -22.12 15.72
CA PRO A 269 9.59 -23.28 16.09
C PRO A 269 9.83 -23.71 17.55
N GLY A 270 8.73 -23.81 18.31
CA GLY A 270 8.76 -24.24 19.71
C GLY A 270 9.40 -23.22 20.68
N ASP A 271 9.63 -21.97 20.27
CA ASP A 271 10.26 -20.97 21.13
C ASP A 271 9.28 -20.45 22.20
N PRO A 272 9.54 -20.68 23.51
CA PRO A 272 8.62 -20.33 24.57
C PRO A 272 8.56 -18.83 24.90
N ARG A 273 9.36 -18.00 24.26
CA ARG A 273 9.41 -16.56 24.53
C ARG A 273 8.20 -15.80 24.00
N HIS A 274 7.36 -16.41 23.16
CA HIS A 274 6.22 -15.74 22.55
C HIS A 274 4.90 -16.28 23.05
N GLU A 275 4.00 -15.36 23.43
CA GLU A 275 2.59 -15.64 23.68
C GLU A 275 1.71 -14.64 22.95
N ALA A 276 0.53 -15.07 22.47
CA ALA A 276 -0.39 -14.23 21.75
C ALA A 276 -1.82 -14.35 22.27
N TYR A 277 -2.49 -13.20 22.42
CA TYR A 277 -3.79 -13.07 23.07
C TYR A 277 -4.81 -12.43 22.11
N ALA A 278 -5.91 -13.16 21.86
CA ALA A 278 -7.07 -12.63 21.11
C ALA A 278 -7.98 -11.84 22.05
N GLU A 279 -7.58 -10.62 22.40
CA GLU A 279 -8.25 -9.80 23.41
C GLU A 279 -8.25 -8.33 23.00
N ASP A 280 -9.21 -7.56 23.58
CA ASP A 280 -9.19 -6.11 23.48
C ASP A 280 -7.94 -5.54 24.17
N ALA A 281 -7.18 -4.74 23.41
CA ALA A 281 -5.89 -4.24 23.86
C ALA A 281 -6.00 -3.36 25.14
N PHE A 282 -7.08 -2.61 25.31
CA PHE A 282 -7.27 -1.77 26.51
C PHE A 282 -7.62 -2.63 27.73
N LYS A 283 -8.46 -3.66 27.58
CA LYS A 283 -8.74 -4.62 28.63
C LYS A 283 -7.51 -5.38 29.06
N TYR A 284 -6.69 -5.79 28.09
CA TYR A 284 -5.40 -6.44 28.39
C TYR A 284 -4.49 -5.52 29.21
N LEU A 285 -4.41 -4.22 28.88
CA LEU A 285 -3.62 -3.24 29.63
C LEU A 285 -4.12 -3.04 31.09
N GLU A 286 -5.42 -3.11 31.32
CA GLU A 286 -5.99 -2.99 32.67
C GLU A 286 -5.62 -4.19 33.57
N GLN A 287 -5.44 -5.35 32.99
CA GLN A 287 -5.16 -6.60 33.70
C GLN A 287 -3.65 -6.88 33.84
N MET A 288 -2.82 -6.31 32.95
CA MET A 288 -1.39 -6.50 33.00
C MET A 288 -0.74 -5.67 34.11
N GLY A 289 0.12 -6.29 34.91
CA GLY A 289 1.06 -5.56 35.75
C GLY A 289 2.12 -4.81 34.91
N SER A 290 2.91 -3.94 35.54
CA SER A 290 3.99 -3.15 34.90
C SER A 290 5.20 -4.00 34.50
N ASN A 291 5.00 -4.99 33.61
CA ASN A 291 6.00 -6.05 33.38
C ASN A 291 6.74 -5.96 32.04
N TYR A 292 6.57 -4.87 31.27
CA TYR A 292 7.21 -4.73 29.97
C TYR A 292 8.22 -3.58 29.95
N ASP A 293 9.36 -3.87 29.34
CA ASP A 293 10.42 -2.89 29.12
C ASP A 293 10.17 -2.05 27.86
N LEU A 294 9.35 -2.56 26.93
CA LEU A 294 9.06 -1.93 25.64
C LEU A 294 7.63 -2.25 25.20
N ILE A 295 6.85 -1.23 24.90
CA ILE A 295 5.47 -1.36 24.40
C ILE A 295 5.38 -0.72 23.02
N ILE A 296 4.85 -1.48 22.05
CA ILE A 296 4.59 -1.02 20.68
C ILE A 296 3.09 -0.85 20.50
N THR A 297 2.68 0.33 20.05
CA THR A 297 1.29 0.63 19.71
C THR A 297 1.24 1.04 18.23
N THR A 298 0.96 0.09 17.34
CA THR A 298 0.75 0.38 15.93
C THR A 298 -0.72 0.66 15.65
N ILE A 299 -1.18 1.85 15.99
CA ILE A 299 -2.54 2.27 15.62
C ILE A 299 -2.49 2.68 14.15
N SER A 300 -3.02 1.85 13.26
CA SER A 300 -3.40 2.29 11.92
C SER A 300 -4.56 3.27 12.09
N LEU A 301 -4.34 4.56 11.80
CA LEU A 301 -5.41 5.55 11.73
C LEU A 301 -6.34 5.19 10.55
N CYS A 302 -7.20 4.22 10.77
CA CYS A 302 -8.37 4.04 9.95
C CYS A 302 -9.32 5.19 10.27
N SER A 303 -9.86 5.84 9.29
CA SER A 303 -10.59 7.11 9.25
C SER A 303 -11.94 7.12 10.03
N THR A 304 -11.97 6.57 11.21
CA THR A 304 -13.05 6.78 12.16
C THR A 304 -12.51 7.68 13.28
N PRO A 305 -13.12 8.83 13.58
CA PRO A 305 -12.68 9.63 14.71
C PRO A 305 -12.92 8.84 16.00
N LEU A 306 -11.87 8.22 16.48
CA LEU A 306 -11.85 7.68 17.83
C LEU A 306 -11.84 8.88 18.78
N HIS A 307 -12.93 9.06 19.52
CA HIS A 307 -12.90 9.81 20.77
C HIS A 307 -11.94 9.05 21.71
N LEU A 308 -10.66 9.43 21.67
CA LEU A 308 -9.70 9.02 22.69
C LEU A 308 -10.08 9.76 23.99
N PRO A 309 -10.41 9.06 25.08
CA PRO A 309 -10.40 9.69 26.37
C PRO A 309 -8.98 10.19 26.64
N SER A 310 -8.86 11.41 27.12
CA SER A 310 -7.59 12.06 27.44
C SER A 310 -6.76 11.15 28.35
N ILE A 311 -5.68 10.59 27.79
CA ILE A 311 -4.68 9.85 28.58
C ILE A 311 -3.94 10.89 29.42
N LYS A 312 -4.19 10.89 30.72
CA LYS A 312 -3.33 11.60 31.67
C LYS A 312 -1.99 10.85 31.71
N MET A 313 -0.94 11.50 31.22
CA MET A 313 0.42 11.05 31.54
C MET A 313 0.68 11.24 33.02
N PHE A 314 1.10 10.18 33.67
CA PHE A 314 1.75 10.20 34.96
C PHE A 314 3.25 10.08 34.79
#